data_ef7e7ce0b3869cc3a4e6cfd1b5d425eb
#
_entry.id   ef7e7ce0b3869cc3a4e6cfd1b5d425eb
#
_cell.length_a   1.000
_cell.length_b   1.000
_cell.length_c   1.000
_cell.angle_alpha   90.00
_cell.angle_beta   90.00
_cell.angle_gamma   90.00
#
_symmetry.space_group_name_H-M   'P 1'
#
loop_
_entity.id
_entity.type
_entity.pdbx_description
1 polymer ?
#
loop_
_entity_poly.entity_id
_entity_poly.type
_entity_poly.pdbx_seq_one_letter_code
_entity_poly.pdbx_strand_id
1 'polypeptide(L)'
;EDTVKEFQPEMVGISIRNLGNHSYIDPQWALPTSKEVIDKVRSLSSAKIVVGGPAFNFLPKECFSYMGPDLGIAGDGGETFAELADLLDSNNPYEHLSGLVYRENGEVVFNGVRARSGFAKPPRFEDLDMEKYTKAGFGIGVLTKLGDFSYPKPDSNGEVKEPDWRVIRPIDDVLSEVKEMEEKYGLRKVFFIDNGFNIPLNHAKALCHAFLEADLKLNWNTCMAPFSCDAEVVSLMKQAGCALVIMGALRGDLHDGETLGEKLEPLREVCAMCEEGDLHYTIAQSFGEVGETEQTVADKLAFLRSIKPAMANLRIGSPVLPGSPLVATAIKEGLIADESELIRPTIYVEEAVRDWIVDYMKEEAAKNPRWNLL
;
A
#
# COMPACT_ATOMS: atom_id res chain seq x y z
N GLU A 1 -12.62 23.48 8.39
CA GLU A 1 -13.36 24.10 9.51
C GLU A 1 -14.74 24.55 9.07
N ASP A 2 -14.81 25.31 7.99
CA ASP A 2 -16.07 25.88 7.49
C ASP A 2 -17.06 24.78 7.10
N THR A 3 -16.59 23.72 6.44
CA THR A 3 -17.42 22.56 6.09
C THR A 3 -18.09 21.92 7.32
N VAL A 4 -17.36 21.74 8.43
CA VAL A 4 -17.92 21.16 9.67
C VAL A 4 -18.94 22.08 10.30
N LYS A 5 -18.67 23.39 10.31
CA LYS A 5 -19.59 24.39 10.87
C LYS A 5 -20.88 24.53 10.04
N GLU A 6 -20.75 24.48 8.72
CA GLU A 6 -21.91 24.63 7.82
C GLU A 6 -22.76 23.37 7.75
N PHE A 7 -22.09 22.20 7.63
CA PHE A 7 -22.79 20.94 7.49
C PHE A 7 -23.38 20.40 8.81
N GLN A 8 -22.77 20.75 9.95
CA GLN A 8 -23.15 20.24 11.28
C GLN A 8 -23.35 18.71 11.31
N PRO A 9 -22.31 17.93 11.03
CA PRO A 9 -22.42 16.47 10.92
C PRO A 9 -22.79 15.82 12.26
N GLU A 10 -23.52 14.72 12.23
CA GLU A 10 -23.78 13.85 13.37
C GLU A 10 -22.63 12.85 13.58
N MET A 11 -21.93 12.51 12.48
CA MET A 11 -20.78 11.62 12.50
C MET A 11 -19.68 12.12 11.56
N VAL A 12 -18.41 11.98 11.98
CA VAL A 12 -17.24 12.33 11.18
C VAL A 12 -16.32 11.10 11.10
N GLY A 13 -16.13 10.60 9.88
CA GLY A 13 -15.18 9.53 9.59
C GLY A 13 -13.80 10.10 9.23
N ILE A 14 -12.73 9.59 9.85
CA ILE A 14 -11.35 9.96 9.55
C ILE A 14 -10.58 8.71 9.13
N SER A 15 -10.15 8.66 7.86
CA SER A 15 -9.36 7.56 7.33
C SER A 15 -7.86 7.88 7.39
N ILE A 16 -7.10 7.05 8.12
CA ILE A 16 -5.65 7.18 8.26
C ILE A 16 -4.99 6.25 7.27
N ARG A 17 -4.41 6.81 6.22
CA ARG A 17 -3.81 6.03 5.15
C ARG A 17 -2.45 5.45 5.56
N ASN A 18 -1.57 6.25 6.16
CA ASN A 18 -0.22 5.88 6.54
C ASN A 18 0.09 6.38 7.95
N LEU A 19 0.88 5.64 8.72
CA LEU A 19 1.43 6.12 9.98
C LEU A 19 2.55 7.14 9.74
N GLY A 20 3.30 6.96 8.65
CA GLY A 20 4.38 7.86 8.24
C GLY A 20 4.74 7.70 6.76
N ASN A 21 5.78 8.42 6.33
CA ASN A 21 6.22 8.44 4.93
C ASN A 21 7.27 7.37 4.59
N HIS A 22 7.65 6.52 5.53
CA HIS A 22 8.70 5.50 5.39
C HIS A 22 10.06 6.05 4.90
N SER A 23 10.36 7.32 5.20
CA SER A 23 11.66 7.93 4.94
C SER A 23 12.53 7.89 6.19
N TYR A 24 13.75 7.36 6.05
CA TYR A 24 14.77 7.42 7.10
C TYR A 24 15.40 8.81 7.19
N ILE A 25 15.49 9.50 6.05
CA ILE A 25 16.19 10.80 5.94
C ILE A 25 15.32 11.94 6.50
N ASP A 26 14.02 11.90 6.22
CA ASP A 26 13.03 12.90 6.67
C ASP A 26 11.78 12.18 7.20
N PRO A 27 11.86 11.59 8.40
CA PRO A 27 10.77 10.79 8.94
C PRO A 27 9.58 11.68 9.33
N GLN A 28 8.40 11.34 8.84
CA GLN A 28 7.15 12.00 9.19
C GLN A 28 6.24 11.04 9.96
N TRP A 29 5.48 11.58 10.89
CA TRP A 29 4.51 10.84 11.69
C TRP A 29 3.12 11.46 11.59
N ALA A 30 2.14 10.70 11.13
CA ALA A 30 0.81 11.21 10.78
C ALA A 30 -0.18 11.30 11.96
N LEU A 31 0.03 10.53 13.04
CA LEU A 31 -0.95 10.50 14.14
C LEU A 31 -1.09 11.82 14.89
N PRO A 32 -0.04 12.64 15.13
CA PRO A 32 -0.21 13.96 15.72
C PRO A 32 -1.16 14.85 14.93
N THR A 33 -0.97 14.92 13.60
CA THR A 33 -1.87 15.71 12.72
C THR A 33 -3.29 15.14 12.73
N SER A 34 -3.44 13.81 12.73
CA SER A 34 -4.76 13.18 12.83
C SER A 34 -5.46 13.52 14.15
N LYS A 35 -4.70 13.55 15.26
CA LYS A 35 -5.21 13.96 16.57
C LYS A 35 -5.62 15.44 16.58
N GLU A 36 -4.82 16.33 16.01
CA GLU A 36 -5.18 17.76 15.88
C GLU A 36 -6.49 17.95 15.11
N VAL A 37 -6.70 17.16 14.02
CA VAL A 37 -7.96 17.17 13.27
C VAL A 37 -9.13 16.72 14.16
N ILE A 38 -8.98 15.64 14.94
CA ILE A 38 -9.98 15.16 15.89
C ILE A 38 -10.33 16.24 16.91
N ASP A 39 -9.32 16.81 17.57
CA ASP A 39 -9.50 17.83 18.58
C ASP A 39 -10.19 19.08 18.00
N LYS A 40 -9.87 19.42 16.74
CA LYS A 40 -10.51 20.51 16.02
C LYS A 40 -11.99 20.23 15.71
N VAL A 41 -12.30 19.05 15.18
CA VAL A 41 -13.69 18.63 14.94
C VAL A 41 -14.51 18.69 16.22
N ARG A 42 -13.98 18.19 17.34
CA ARG A 42 -14.63 18.27 18.67
C ARG A 42 -14.93 19.71 19.12
N SER A 43 -14.03 20.63 18.79
CA SER A 43 -14.25 22.05 19.15
C SER A 43 -15.35 22.73 18.33
N LEU A 44 -15.76 22.13 17.21
CA LEU A 44 -16.69 22.72 16.24
C LEU A 44 -18.04 22.01 16.17
N SER A 45 -18.12 20.78 16.64
CA SER A 45 -19.30 19.92 16.50
C SER A 45 -19.38 18.91 17.64
N SER A 46 -20.58 18.44 17.95
CA SER A 46 -20.84 17.30 18.85
C SER A 46 -20.85 15.94 18.12
N ALA A 47 -20.41 15.92 16.87
CA ALA A 47 -20.38 14.72 16.05
C ALA A 47 -19.61 13.58 16.70
N LYS A 48 -20.09 12.35 16.51
CA LYS A 48 -19.32 11.14 16.83
C LYS A 48 -18.14 11.02 15.87
N ILE A 49 -16.92 10.92 16.40
CA ILE A 49 -15.69 10.80 15.60
C ILE A 49 -15.30 9.33 15.50
N VAL A 50 -15.28 8.82 14.27
CA VAL A 50 -14.91 7.44 13.95
C VAL A 50 -13.61 7.44 13.15
N VAL A 51 -12.58 6.76 13.65
CA VAL A 51 -11.30 6.61 12.93
C VAL A 51 -11.20 5.23 12.29
N GLY A 52 -10.45 5.14 11.21
CA GLY A 52 -10.19 3.89 10.51
C GLY A 52 -9.10 4.06 9.45
N GLY A 53 -9.12 3.20 8.46
CA GLY A 53 -8.20 3.25 7.32
C GLY A 53 -7.01 2.29 7.45
N PRO A 54 -6.22 2.11 6.37
CA PRO A 54 -5.19 1.08 6.29
C PRO A 54 -4.15 1.13 7.40
N ALA A 55 -3.71 2.33 7.80
CA ALA A 55 -2.72 2.49 8.86
C ALA A 55 -3.26 2.16 10.25
N PHE A 56 -4.54 2.41 10.49
CA PHE A 56 -5.21 2.08 11.74
C PHE A 56 -5.25 0.56 12.00
N ASN A 57 -5.25 -0.24 10.93
CA ASN A 57 -5.32 -1.70 11.02
C ASN A 57 -4.09 -2.35 11.64
N PHE A 58 -2.93 -1.68 11.64
CA PHE A 58 -1.70 -2.25 12.18
C PHE A 58 -1.72 -2.37 13.71
N LEU A 59 -2.13 -1.29 14.39
CA LEU A 59 -2.16 -1.19 15.85
C LEU A 59 -3.44 -0.44 16.28
N PRO A 60 -4.63 -1.08 16.15
CA PRO A 60 -5.91 -0.39 16.33
C PRO A 60 -6.10 0.19 17.74
N LYS A 61 -5.72 -0.56 18.78
CA LYS A 61 -5.88 -0.12 20.19
C LYS A 61 -4.95 1.03 20.53
N GLU A 62 -3.71 0.95 20.09
CA GLU A 62 -2.65 1.94 20.35
C GLU A 62 -2.95 3.24 19.61
N CYS A 63 -3.29 3.15 18.33
CA CYS A 63 -3.71 4.30 17.51
C CYS A 63 -4.98 4.97 18.11
N PHE A 64 -5.96 4.17 18.50
CA PHE A 64 -7.18 4.64 19.16
C PHE A 64 -6.87 5.36 20.47
N SER A 65 -6.04 4.75 21.31
CA SER A 65 -5.63 5.32 22.61
C SER A 65 -4.90 6.65 22.44
N TYR A 66 -4.00 6.74 21.45
CA TYR A 66 -3.22 7.94 21.17
C TYR A 66 -4.08 9.10 20.68
N MET A 67 -4.94 8.84 19.70
CA MET A 67 -5.75 9.88 19.06
C MET A 67 -6.99 10.26 19.85
N GLY A 68 -7.57 9.31 20.59
CA GLY A 68 -8.74 9.49 21.43
C GLY A 68 -10.05 9.80 20.69
N PRO A 69 -10.41 9.14 19.59
CA PRO A 69 -11.72 9.28 18.96
C PRO A 69 -12.83 8.67 19.84
N ASP A 70 -14.08 8.77 19.41
CA ASP A 70 -15.20 8.10 20.07
C ASP A 70 -15.24 6.61 19.73
N LEU A 71 -15.03 6.27 18.46
CA LEU A 71 -15.05 4.92 17.92
C LEU A 71 -13.92 4.73 16.90
N GLY A 72 -13.55 3.47 16.66
CA GLY A 72 -12.61 3.09 15.60
C GLY A 72 -13.15 1.90 14.82
N ILE A 73 -12.76 1.76 13.54
CA ILE A 73 -13.07 0.60 12.70
C ILE A 73 -11.79 0.11 12.05
N ALA A 74 -11.37 -1.09 12.41
CA ALA A 74 -10.26 -1.81 11.80
C ALA A 74 -10.78 -2.83 10.76
N GLY A 75 -9.96 -3.15 9.78
CA GLY A 75 -10.30 -4.02 8.67
C GLY A 75 -10.85 -3.25 7.48
N ASP A 76 -11.61 -3.93 6.62
CA ASP A 76 -12.38 -3.29 5.56
C ASP A 76 -13.66 -2.70 6.15
N GLY A 77 -13.59 -1.41 6.43
CA GLY A 77 -14.59 -0.71 7.24
C GLY A 77 -15.84 -0.26 6.49
N GLY A 78 -15.96 -0.44 5.18
CA GLY A 78 -17.06 0.15 4.41
C GLY A 78 -18.45 -0.30 4.88
N GLU A 79 -18.67 -1.59 4.99
CA GLU A 79 -19.95 -2.15 5.46
C GLU A 79 -20.15 -1.89 6.96
N THR A 80 -19.11 -2.11 7.77
CA THR A 80 -19.19 -1.85 9.23
C THR A 80 -19.48 -0.38 9.53
N PHE A 81 -18.91 0.55 8.76
CA PHE A 81 -19.16 1.98 8.94
C PHE A 81 -20.63 2.34 8.62
N ALA A 82 -21.19 1.79 7.54
CA ALA A 82 -22.59 2.00 7.19
C ALA A 82 -23.54 1.40 8.26
N GLU A 83 -23.27 0.16 8.68
CA GLU A 83 -24.05 -0.49 9.74
C GLU A 83 -23.96 0.26 11.07
N LEU A 84 -22.77 0.76 11.42
CA LEU A 84 -22.57 1.59 12.61
C LEU A 84 -23.41 2.88 12.53
N ALA A 85 -23.45 3.54 11.37
CA ALA A 85 -24.26 4.73 11.18
C ALA A 85 -25.75 4.46 11.41
N ASP A 86 -26.28 3.38 10.83
CA ASP A 86 -27.69 2.97 10.99
C ASP A 86 -28.03 2.62 12.47
N LEU A 87 -27.10 1.95 13.17
CA LEU A 87 -27.28 1.60 14.58
C LEU A 87 -27.24 2.84 15.48
N LEU A 88 -26.37 3.79 15.20
CA LEU A 88 -26.31 5.05 15.95
C LEU A 88 -27.56 5.91 15.72
N ASP A 89 -28.06 6.01 14.48
CA ASP A 89 -29.28 6.74 14.14
C ASP A 89 -30.51 6.12 14.84
N SER A 90 -30.61 4.80 14.87
CA SER A 90 -31.70 4.08 15.52
C SER A 90 -31.52 3.89 17.03
N ASN A 91 -30.42 4.39 17.62
CA ASN A 91 -30.05 4.22 19.02
C ASN A 91 -30.02 2.74 19.46
N ASN A 92 -29.52 1.88 18.59
CA ASN A 92 -29.37 0.44 18.86
C ASN A 92 -27.93 0.13 19.32
N PRO A 93 -27.73 -0.99 20.05
CA PRO A 93 -26.42 -1.46 20.45
C PRO A 93 -25.52 -1.77 19.24
N TYR A 94 -24.27 -1.29 19.25
CA TYR A 94 -23.30 -1.46 18.18
C TYR A 94 -22.03 -2.20 18.60
N GLU A 95 -21.89 -2.53 19.87
CA GLU A 95 -20.66 -3.10 20.46
C GLU A 95 -20.33 -4.50 19.89
N HIS A 96 -21.29 -5.13 19.22
CA HIS A 96 -21.10 -6.44 18.57
C HIS A 96 -20.45 -6.38 17.19
N LEU A 97 -20.28 -5.18 16.62
CA LEU A 97 -19.77 -5.02 15.27
C LEU A 97 -18.32 -5.53 15.15
N SER A 98 -18.06 -6.28 14.08
CA SER A 98 -16.72 -6.75 13.74
C SER A 98 -15.82 -5.58 13.36
N GLY A 99 -14.58 -5.59 13.82
CA GLY A 99 -13.61 -4.53 13.55
C GLY A 99 -13.77 -3.30 14.44
N LEU A 100 -14.83 -3.23 15.25
CA LEU A 100 -15.04 -2.07 16.11
C LEU A 100 -13.98 -1.96 17.20
N VAL A 101 -13.54 -0.73 17.44
CA VAL A 101 -12.66 -0.32 18.55
C VAL A 101 -13.40 0.76 19.34
N TYR A 102 -13.56 0.55 20.63
CA TYR A 102 -14.31 1.45 21.52
C TYR A 102 -13.78 1.41 22.95
N ARG A 103 -14.32 2.28 23.83
CA ARG A 103 -14.02 2.24 25.26
C ARG A 103 -15.16 1.61 26.03
N GLU A 104 -14.82 0.65 26.87
CA GLU A 104 -15.73 0.06 27.83
C GLU A 104 -15.08 0.12 29.22
N ASN A 105 -15.73 0.71 30.19
CA ASN A 105 -15.22 0.88 31.58
C ASN A 105 -13.80 1.49 31.66
N GLY A 106 -13.46 2.36 30.71
CA GLY A 106 -12.14 3.00 30.62
C GLY A 106 -11.09 2.26 29.79
N GLU A 107 -11.31 0.97 29.53
CA GLU A 107 -10.42 0.13 28.73
C GLU A 107 -10.75 0.20 27.25
N VAL A 108 -9.74 0.02 26.39
CA VAL A 108 -9.93 -0.06 24.94
C VAL A 108 -10.22 -1.49 24.52
N VAL A 109 -11.40 -1.70 23.98
CA VAL A 109 -11.88 -2.99 23.44
C VAL A 109 -11.73 -2.98 21.93
N PHE A 110 -11.31 -4.11 21.39
CA PHE A 110 -11.23 -4.37 19.95
C PHE A 110 -11.85 -5.73 19.64
N ASN A 111 -12.91 -5.76 18.84
CA ASN A 111 -13.67 -6.95 18.52
C ASN A 111 -13.02 -7.92 17.54
N GLY A 112 -11.81 -7.59 17.03
CA GLY A 112 -11.18 -8.36 15.95
C GLY A 112 -11.88 -8.14 14.61
N VAL A 113 -11.20 -8.54 13.53
CA VAL A 113 -11.67 -8.37 12.15
C VAL A 113 -12.15 -9.71 11.60
N ARG A 114 -13.31 -9.73 10.95
CA ARG A 114 -13.72 -10.89 10.14
C ARG A 114 -13.08 -10.81 8.76
N ALA A 115 -12.76 -11.98 8.22
CA ALA A 115 -12.36 -12.09 6.83
C ALA A 115 -13.51 -11.63 5.92
N ARG A 116 -13.16 -10.87 4.88
CA ARG A 116 -14.13 -10.43 3.89
C ARG A 116 -14.41 -11.55 2.89
N SER A 117 -15.68 -11.68 2.47
CA SER A 117 -16.12 -12.71 1.52
C SER A 117 -16.27 -12.20 0.08
N GLY A 118 -16.07 -10.93 -0.19
CA GLY A 118 -16.29 -10.37 -1.53
C GLY A 118 -15.87 -8.91 -1.68
N PHE A 119 -16.05 -8.36 -2.87
CA PHE A 119 -15.87 -6.95 -3.15
C PHE A 119 -17.09 -6.12 -2.74
N ALA A 120 -16.87 -4.92 -2.22
CA ALA A 120 -17.90 -3.91 -2.17
C ALA A 120 -18.29 -3.47 -3.58
N LYS A 121 -19.44 -2.85 -3.69
CA LYS A 121 -19.82 -2.17 -4.92
C LYS A 121 -18.76 -1.14 -5.29
N PRO A 122 -18.55 -0.87 -6.61
CA PRO A 122 -17.65 0.19 -7.04
C PRO A 122 -18.09 1.55 -6.45
N PRO A 123 -17.17 2.51 -6.34
CA PRO A 123 -17.50 3.85 -5.90
C PRO A 123 -18.60 4.48 -6.77
N ARG A 124 -19.44 5.29 -6.16
CA ARG A 124 -20.43 6.11 -6.88
C ARG A 124 -19.74 7.35 -7.44
N PHE A 125 -19.27 7.27 -8.66
CA PHE A 125 -18.53 8.37 -9.31
C PHE A 125 -19.38 9.63 -9.51
N GLU A 126 -20.70 9.47 -9.60
CA GLU A 126 -21.64 10.60 -9.72
C GLU A 126 -21.65 11.54 -8.50
N ASP A 127 -21.22 11.05 -7.33
CA ASP A 127 -21.14 11.85 -6.10
C ASP A 127 -19.81 12.60 -5.99
N LEU A 128 -18.89 12.43 -6.95
CA LEU A 128 -17.56 13.03 -6.96
C LEU A 128 -17.43 14.12 -8.03
N ASP A 129 -16.64 15.15 -7.75
CA ASP A 129 -16.22 16.14 -8.75
C ASP A 129 -15.17 15.51 -9.69
N MET A 130 -15.64 14.75 -10.68
CA MET A 130 -14.78 13.99 -11.59
C MET A 130 -13.84 14.87 -12.40
N GLU A 131 -14.18 16.15 -12.63
CA GLU A 131 -13.31 17.09 -13.35
C GLU A 131 -11.99 17.35 -12.59
N LYS A 132 -12.03 17.36 -11.25
CA LYS A 132 -10.81 17.48 -10.45
C LYS A 132 -9.90 16.26 -10.59
N TYR A 133 -10.48 15.07 -10.68
CA TYR A 133 -9.71 13.82 -10.84
C TYR A 133 -9.10 13.70 -12.25
N THR A 134 -9.80 14.16 -13.29
CA THR A 134 -9.25 14.16 -14.66
C THR A 134 -8.05 15.09 -14.81
N LYS A 135 -8.02 16.19 -14.07
CA LYS A 135 -6.91 17.15 -14.04
C LYS A 135 -5.73 16.68 -13.20
N ALA A 136 -5.97 15.83 -12.21
CA ALA A 136 -4.92 15.22 -11.42
C ALA A 136 -4.19 14.16 -12.24
N GLY A 137 -2.85 14.26 -12.39
CA GLY A 137 -2.08 13.50 -13.36
C GLY A 137 -2.04 11.96 -13.19
N PHE A 138 -2.48 11.42 -12.05
CA PHE A 138 -2.33 9.99 -11.73
C PHE A 138 -3.50 9.09 -12.16
N GLY A 139 -4.66 9.63 -12.49
CA GLY A 139 -5.85 8.84 -12.81
C GLY A 139 -6.60 8.36 -11.56
N ILE A 140 -7.62 7.53 -11.78
CA ILE A 140 -8.43 6.94 -10.71
C ILE A 140 -7.92 5.55 -10.38
N GLY A 141 -7.92 5.22 -9.07
CA GLY A 141 -7.53 3.91 -8.58
C GLY A 141 -8.63 2.88 -8.79
N VAL A 142 -8.31 1.76 -9.42
CA VAL A 142 -9.20 0.60 -9.58
C VAL A 142 -8.52 -0.62 -8.98
N LEU A 143 -9.27 -1.40 -8.18
CA LEU A 143 -8.81 -2.68 -7.65
C LEU A 143 -9.30 -3.82 -8.53
N THR A 144 -8.41 -4.76 -8.87
CA THR A 144 -8.78 -6.01 -9.54
C THR A 144 -8.86 -7.19 -8.54
N LYS A 145 -8.33 -6.99 -7.34
CA LYS A 145 -8.30 -8.00 -6.27
C LYS A 145 -8.09 -7.36 -4.91
N LEU A 146 -8.40 -8.09 -3.85
CA LEU A 146 -8.13 -7.72 -2.47
C LEU A 146 -7.19 -8.74 -1.83
N GLY A 147 -6.33 -8.25 -0.94
CA GLY A 147 -5.36 -9.05 -0.23
C GLY A 147 -3.93 -8.80 -0.69
N ASP A 148 -2.98 -9.42 0.00
CA ASP A 148 -1.58 -9.33 -0.36
C ASP A 148 -1.19 -10.46 -1.32
N PHE A 149 -1.04 -10.13 -2.57
CA PHE A 149 -0.59 -11.02 -3.62
C PHE A 149 0.91 -10.84 -3.95
N SER A 150 1.57 -9.87 -3.33
CA SER A 150 2.96 -9.52 -3.67
C SER A 150 3.96 -10.57 -3.22
N TYR A 151 3.71 -11.20 -2.08
CA TYR A 151 4.64 -12.16 -1.48
C TYR A 151 3.85 -13.31 -0.85
N PRO A 152 3.85 -14.51 -1.47
CA PRO A 152 3.34 -15.69 -0.81
C PRO A 152 4.19 -15.94 0.45
N LYS A 153 3.54 -15.91 1.62
CA LYS A 153 4.23 -16.21 2.89
C LYS A 153 4.12 -17.71 3.15
N PRO A 154 5.24 -18.45 3.23
CA PRO A 154 5.22 -19.81 3.72
C PRO A 154 4.78 -19.84 5.19
N ASP A 155 4.03 -20.85 5.57
CA ASP A 155 3.75 -21.14 6.98
C ASP A 155 5.00 -21.70 7.69
N SER A 156 4.87 -22.04 8.98
CA SER A 156 5.97 -22.65 9.78
C SER A 156 6.52 -23.96 9.22
N ASN A 157 5.83 -24.58 8.26
CA ASN A 157 6.24 -25.84 7.61
C ASN A 157 6.81 -25.58 6.21
N GLY A 158 6.91 -24.31 5.79
CA GLY A 158 7.35 -23.93 4.44
C GLY A 158 6.26 -24.05 3.37
N GLU A 159 5.01 -24.38 3.74
CA GLU A 159 3.90 -24.42 2.80
C GLU A 159 3.33 -23.01 2.59
N VAL A 160 3.24 -22.60 1.33
CA VAL A 160 2.57 -21.34 0.94
C VAL A 160 1.07 -21.60 0.91
N LYS A 161 0.39 -21.23 2.00
CA LYS A 161 -1.08 -21.19 2.02
C LYS A 161 -1.58 -19.84 1.57
N GLU A 162 -2.47 -19.85 0.60
CA GLU A 162 -3.20 -18.66 0.23
C GLU A 162 -4.10 -18.26 1.42
N PRO A 163 -4.01 -17.00 1.91
CA PRO A 163 -4.93 -16.56 2.96
C PRO A 163 -6.35 -16.52 2.45
N ASP A 164 -7.33 -16.97 3.24
CA ASP A 164 -8.76 -17.01 2.91
C ASP A 164 -9.36 -15.64 2.56
N TRP A 165 -8.69 -14.56 2.94
CA TRP A 165 -9.12 -13.19 2.67
C TRP A 165 -8.68 -12.64 1.30
N ARG A 166 -7.96 -13.43 0.50
CA ARG A 166 -7.64 -13.05 -0.89
C ARG A 166 -8.87 -13.21 -1.77
N VAL A 167 -9.30 -12.13 -2.40
CA VAL A 167 -10.46 -12.12 -3.29
C VAL A 167 -10.04 -11.57 -4.65
N ILE A 168 -10.30 -12.33 -5.70
CA ILE A 168 -10.12 -11.91 -7.09
C ILE A 168 -11.46 -11.38 -7.59
N ARG A 169 -11.45 -10.18 -8.13
CA ARG A 169 -12.65 -9.55 -8.68
C ARG A 169 -12.99 -10.16 -10.03
N PRO A 170 -14.27 -10.44 -10.33
CA PRO A 170 -14.68 -10.89 -11.64
C PRO A 170 -14.23 -9.90 -12.73
N ILE A 171 -13.76 -10.43 -13.85
CA ILE A 171 -13.25 -9.61 -14.98
C ILE A 171 -14.34 -8.68 -15.50
N ASP A 172 -15.58 -9.16 -15.63
CA ASP A 172 -16.73 -8.38 -16.10
C ASP A 172 -17.03 -7.18 -15.20
N ASP A 173 -16.84 -7.32 -13.89
CA ASP A 173 -17.04 -6.22 -12.94
C ASP A 173 -15.98 -5.14 -13.11
N VAL A 174 -14.71 -5.53 -13.28
CA VAL A 174 -13.61 -4.59 -13.53
C VAL A 174 -13.81 -3.90 -14.89
N LEU A 175 -14.17 -4.68 -15.91
CA LEU A 175 -14.42 -4.17 -17.26
C LEU A 175 -15.59 -3.17 -17.28
N SER A 176 -16.68 -3.49 -16.57
CA SER A 176 -17.86 -2.62 -16.47
C SER A 176 -17.52 -1.28 -15.81
N GLU A 177 -16.76 -1.31 -14.71
CA GLU A 177 -16.32 -0.10 -14.00
C GLU A 177 -15.45 0.78 -14.90
N VAL A 178 -14.46 0.20 -15.56
CA VAL A 178 -13.53 0.94 -16.42
C VAL A 178 -14.24 1.50 -17.67
N LYS A 179 -15.19 0.76 -18.24
CA LYS A 179 -16.05 1.25 -19.33
C LYS A 179 -16.90 2.44 -18.89
N GLU A 180 -17.54 2.35 -17.73
CA GLU A 180 -18.31 3.47 -17.19
C GLU A 180 -17.43 4.71 -17.01
N MET A 181 -16.20 4.53 -16.50
CA MET A 181 -15.25 5.62 -16.34
C MET A 181 -14.90 6.29 -17.68
N GLU A 182 -14.63 5.51 -18.74
CA GLU A 182 -14.31 6.04 -20.06
C GLU A 182 -15.54 6.69 -20.73
N GLU A 183 -16.66 5.98 -20.80
CA GLU A 183 -17.84 6.39 -21.56
C GLU A 183 -18.58 7.56 -20.91
N LYS A 184 -18.76 7.51 -19.58
CA LYS A 184 -19.57 8.48 -18.85
C LYS A 184 -18.79 9.71 -18.41
N TYR A 185 -17.50 9.53 -18.08
CA TYR A 185 -16.68 10.61 -17.51
C TYR A 185 -15.47 10.98 -18.38
N GLY A 186 -15.23 10.31 -19.49
CA GLY A 186 -14.08 10.54 -20.37
C GLY A 186 -12.73 10.21 -19.71
N LEU A 187 -12.74 9.38 -18.65
CA LEU A 187 -11.57 9.03 -17.87
C LEU A 187 -10.83 7.87 -18.53
N ARG A 188 -9.65 8.14 -19.05
CA ARG A 188 -8.77 7.13 -19.67
C ARG A 188 -7.54 6.82 -18.86
N LYS A 189 -7.21 7.66 -17.86
CA LYS A 189 -6.08 7.42 -16.96
C LYS A 189 -6.55 6.60 -15.76
N VAL A 190 -6.02 5.41 -15.62
CA VAL A 190 -6.35 4.46 -14.54
C VAL A 190 -5.07 4.04 -13.83
N PHE A 191 -5.13 3.91 -12.52
CA PHE A 191 -4.11 3.24 -11.75
C PHE A 191 -4.71 1.97 -11.15
N PHE A 192 -4.33 0.79 -11.66
CA PHE A 192 -4.66 -0.46 -11.00
C PHE A 192 -3.82 -0.57 -9.74
N ILE A 193 -4.46 -0.37 -8.59
CA ILE A 193 -3.80 -0.19 -7.29
C ILE A 193 -3.45 -1.51 -6.59
N ASP A 194 -3.47 -2.60 -7.31
CA ASP A 194 -3.02 -3.90 -6.82
C ASP A 194 -1.51 -3.89 -6.53
N ASN A 195 -1.09 -4.54 -5.46
CA ASN A 195 0.34 -4.64 -5.13
C ASN A 195 1.14 -5.51 -6.13
N GLY A 196 0.47 -6.39 -6.86
CA GLY A 196 1.05 -7.22 -7.90
C GLY A 196 -0.01 -7.55 -8.95
N PHE A 197 -0.18 -6.68 -9.95
CA PHE A 197 -1.17 -6.87 -11.01
C PHE A 197 -1.04 -8.22 -11.71
N ASN A 198 0.20 -8.65 -11.95
CA ASN A 198 0.52 -9.91 -12.62
C ASN A 198 0.28 -11.18 -11.78
N ILE A 199 -0.25 -11.07 -10.57
CA ILE A 199 -0.54 -12.23 -9.72
C ILE A 199 -2.05 -12.29 -9.40
N PRO A 200 -2.75 -13.37 -9.74
CA PRO A 200 -2.31 -14.53 -10.54
C PRO A 200 -2.09 -14.17 -12.01
N LEU A 201 -1.08 -14.76 -12.64
CA LEU A 201 -0.68 -14.45 -14.01
C LEU A 201 -1.82 -14.63 -15.03
N ASN A 202 -2.58 -15.72 -14.90
CA ASN A 202 -3.70 -16.00 -15.81
C ASN A 202 -4.82 -14.96 -15.68
N HIS A 203 -5.07 -14.42 -14.49
CA HIS A 203 -6.05 -13.36 -14.29
C HIS A 203 -5.61 -12.05 -14.94
N ALA A 204 -4.34 -11.68 -14.79
CA ALA A 204 -3.77 -10.51 -15.46
C ALA A 204 -3.85 -10.59 -16.99
N LYS A 205 -3.51 -11.74 -17.58
CA LYS A 205 -3.64 -11.97 -19.01
C LYS A 205 -5.10 -11.88 -19.48
N ALA A 206 -6.01 -12.49 -18.74
CA ALA A 206 -7.44 -12.46 -19.06
C ALA A 206 -8.03 -11.03 -18.97
N LEU A 207 -7.61 -10.22 -18.00
CA LEU A 207 -7.99 -8.80 -17.93
C LEU A 207 -7.47 -8.02 -19.14
N CYS A 208 -6.20 -8.19 -19.52
CA CYS A 208 -5.64 -7.53 -20.69
C CYS A 208 -6.39 -7.91 -21.97
N HIS A 209 -6.72 -9.19 -22.16
CA HIS A 209 -7.56 -9.65 -23.29
C HIS A 209 -8.93 -8.98 -23.28
N ALA A 210 -9.61 -8.91 -22.12
CA ALA A 210 -10.91 -8.27 -22.01
C ALA A 210 -10.84 -6.76 -22.37
N PHE A 211 -9.78 -6.05 -21.98
CA PHE A 211 -9.58 -4.65 -22.36
C PHE A 211 -9.36 -4.48 -23.87
N LEU A 212 -8.60 -5.38 -24.48
CA LEU A 212 -8.35 -5.37 -25.94
C LEU A 212 -9.62 -5.70 -26.73
N GLU A 213 -10.36 -6.74 -26.33
CA GLU A 213 -11.62 -7.13 -26.98
C GLU A 213 -12.69 -6.03 -26.88
N ALA A 214 -12.70 -5.29 -25.78
CA ALA A 214 -13.59 -4.15 -25.58
C ALA A 214 -13.13 -2.87 -26.28
N ASP A 215 -12.00 -2.87 -26.97
CA ASP A 215 -11.37 -1.72 -27.64
C ASP A 215 -11.20 -0.47 -26.73
N LEU A 216 -10.94 -0.69 -25.44
CA LEU A 216 -10.75 0.40 -24.47
C LEU A 216 -9.47 1.18 -24.77
N LYS A 217 -9.57 2.51 -24.74
CA LYS A 217 -8.42 3.41 -24.99
C LYS A 217 -7.80 3.88 -23.69
N LEU A 218 -7.45 2.94 -22.85
CA LEU A 218 -6.87 3.21 -21.53
C LEU A 218 -5.41 3.64 -21.63
N ASN A 219 -5.01 4.49 -20.68
CA ASN A 219 -3.61 4.76 -20.35
C ASN A 219 -3.46 4.48 -18.85
N TRP A 220 -2.88 3.34 -18.51
CA TRP A 220 -2.89 2.88 -17.14
C TRP A 220 -1.51 2.50 -16.61
N ASN A 221 -1.38 2.57 -15.29
CA ASN A 221 -0.19 2.17 -14.55
C ASN A 221 -0.58 1.15 -13.49
N THR A 222 0.38 0.39 -13.00
CA THR A 222 0.16 -0.56 -11.91
C THR A 222 1.45 -0.92 -11.19
N CYS A 223 1.33 -1.57 -10.01
CA CYS A 223 2.44 -2.29 -9.40
C CYS A 223 2.52 -3.70 -9.98
N MET A 224 3.74 -4.15 -10.26
CA MET A 224 4.04 -5.49 -10.78
C MET A 224 5.02 -6.19 -9.85
N ALA A 225 4.72 -7.44 -9.51
CA ALA A 225 5.66 -8.27 -8.77
C ALA A 225 6.81 -8.72 -9.68
N PRO A 226 8.06 -8.74 -9.19
CA PRO A 226 9.23 -9.14 -9.99
C PRO A 226 9.35 -10.67 -10.17
N PHE A 227 8.24 -11.37 -10.07
CA PHE A 227 8.10 -12.82 -10.30
C PHE A 227 6.71 -13.08 -10.87
N SER A 228 6.42 -14.30 -11.31
CA SER A 228 5.17 -14.62 -12.04
C SER A 228 4.97 -13.69 -13.24
N CYS A 229 6.02 -13.54 -14.04
CA CYS A 229 6.03 -12.70 -15.24
C CYS A 229 6.56 -13.50 -16.43
N ASP A 230 5.97 -13.30 -17.58
CA ASP A 230 6.46 -13.81 -18.86
C ASP A 230 6.32 -12.75 -19.97
N ALA A 231 6.99 -12.97 -21.09
CA ALA A 231 6.98 -12.04 -22.22
C ALA A 231 5.56 -11.81 -22.78
N GLU A 232 4.67 -12.78 -22.65
CA GLU A 232 3.27 -12.66 -23.10
C GLU A 232 2.51 -11.64 -22.28
N VAL A 233 2.58 -11.70 -20.93
CA VAL A 233 1.87 -10.73 -20.08
C VAL A 233 2.42 -9.32 -20.28
N VAL A 234 3.74 -9.14 -20.43
CA VAL A 234 4.34 -7.84 -20.74
C VAL A 234 3.80 -7.28 -22.05
N SER A 235 3.76 -8.12 -23.09
CA SER A 235 3.21 -7.73 -24.40
C SER A 235 1.71 -7.39 -24.33
N LEU A 236 0.91 -8.19 -23.64
CA LEU A 236 -0.52 -7.95 -23.45
C LEU A 236 -0.78 -6.66 -22.67
N MET A 237 -0.04 -6.43 -21.58
CA MET A 237 -0.15 -5.19 -20.82
C MET A 237 0.15 -3.96 -21.67
N LYS A 238 1.24 -3.99 -22.44
CA LYS A 238 1.61 -2.91 -23.36
C LYS A 238 0.50 -2.66 -24.40
N GLN A 239 0.00 -3.70 -25.04
CA GLN A 239 -1.08 -3.61 -26.04
C GLN A 239 -2.38 -3.07 -25.44
N ALA A 240 -2.69 -3.46 -24.20
CA ALA A 240 -3.87 -3.01 -23.47
C ALA A 240 -3.73 -1.58 -22.89
N GLY A 241 -2.64 -0.87 -23.19
CA GLY A 241 -2.44 0.53 -22.82
C GLY A 241 -1.71 0.75 -21.49
N CYS A 242 -1.01 -0.26 -20.95
CA CYS A 242 -0.13 -0.05 -19.81
C CYS A 242 1.04 0.86 -20.21
N ALA A 243 1.15 2.00 -19.53
CA ALA A 243 2.20 2.97 -19.79
C ALA A 243 3.42 2.76 -18.89
N LEU A 244 3.20 2.30 -17.65
CA LEU A 244 4.25 2.18 -16.66
C LEU A 244 3.92 1.09 -15.64
N VAL A 245 4.89 0.26 -15.31
CA VAL A 245 4.82 -0.65 -14.15
C VAL A 245 5.77 -0.19 -13.05
N ILE A 246 5.33 -0.32 -11.81
CA ILE A 246 6.12 0.00 -10.62
C ILE A 246 6.52 -1.33 -9.98
N MET A 247 7.82 -1.61 -9.95
CA MET A 247 8.37 -2.81 -9.32
C MET A 247 9.05 -2.43 -8.01
N GLY A 248 8.67 -3.10 -6.91
CA GLY A 248 9.49 -3.10 -5.70
C GLY A 248 10.72 -3.99 -5.95
N ALA A 249 11.89 -3.54 -5.53
CA ALA A 249 13.00 -4.45 -5.40
C ALA A 249 12.66 -5.53 -4.38
N LEU A 250 13.19 -6.71 -4.57
CA LEU A 250 13.10 -7.77 -3.59
C LEU A 250 13.65 -7.24 -2.27
N ARG A 251 12.91 -7.42 -1.18
CA ARG A 251 13.43 -7.11 0.15
C ARG A 251 14.71 -7.90 0.36
N GLY A 252 15.76 -7.22 0.85
CA GLY A 252 17.08 -7.79 1.02
C GLY A 252 17.24 -8.81 2.14
N ASP A 253 16.14 -9.30 2.75
CA ASP A 253 16.19 -10.39 3.72
C ASP A 253 16.77 -11.63 3.02
N LEU A 254 18.10 -11.72 3.04
CA LEU A 254 18.81 -12.91 2.60
C LEU A 254 18.50 -14.03 3.59
N HIS A 255 17.82 -15.07 3.13
CA HIS A 255 17.70 -16.30 3.91
C HIS A 255 19.06 -16.99 3.94
N ASP A 256 19.32 -17.76 5.01
CA ASP A 256 20.57 -18.50 5.15
C ASP A 256 20.93 -19.27 3.87
N GLY A 257 22.06 -18.90 3.27
CA GLY A 257 22.60 -19.51 2.06
C GLY A 257 22.21 -18.89 0.72
N GLU A 258 21.31 -17.88 0.69
CA GLU A 258 21.00 -17.14 -0.53
C GLU A 258 22.03 -16.03 -0.79
N THR A 259 22.41 -15.87 -2.06
CA THR A 259 23.23 -14.73 -2.50
C THR A 259 22.34 -13.61 -3.03
N LEU A 260 22.80 -12.37 -2.93
CA LEU A 260 22.09 -11.22 -3.51
C LEU A 260 21.91 -11.39 -5.04
N GLY A 261 22.87 -12.01 -5.72
CA GLY A 261 22.80 -12.29 -7.15
C GLY A 261 21.62 -13.17 -7.51
N GLU A 262 21.42 -14.27 -6.76
CA GLU A 262 20.27 -15.18 -6.98
C GLU A 262 18.92 -14.47 -6.78
N LYS A 263 18.84 -13.52 -5.86
CA LYS A 263 17.63 -12.71 -5.66
C LYS A 263 17.40 -11.66 -6.74
N LEU A 264 18.46 -11.05 -7.26
CA LEU A 264 18.35 -10.00 -8.28
C LEU A 264 18.15 -10.56 -9.69
N GLU A 265 18.49 -11.83 -9.95
CA GLU A 265 18.38 -12.39 -11.30
C GLU A 265 16.93 -12.47 -11.82
N PRO A 266 15.93 -12.95 -11.07
CA PRO A 266 14.53 -12.89 -11.51
C PRO A 266 14.07 -11.47 -11.84
N LEU A 267 14.49 -10.48 -11.04
CA LEU A 267 14.17 -9.08 -11.30
C LEU A 267 14.85 -8.59 -12.58
N ARG A 268 16.10 -9.01 -12.83
CA ARG A 268 16.83 -8.68 -14.08
C ARG A 268 16.11 -9.24 -15.32
N GLU A 269 15.64 -10.48 -15.24
CA GLU A 269 14.88 -11.11 -16.32
C GLU A 269 13.58 -10.33 -16.62
N VAL A 270 12.84 -9.92 -15.59
CA VAL A 270 11.62 -9.12 -15.77
C VAL A 270 11.94 -7.74 -16.34
N CYS A 271 13.00 -7.08 -15.90
CA CYS A 271 13.46 -5.82 -16.49
C CYS A 271 13.78 -5.99 -17.98
N ALA A 272 14.49 -7.06 -18.35
CA ALA A 272 14.78 -7.36 -19.76
C ALA A 272 13.53 -7.58 -20.60
N MET A 273 12.55 -8.34 -20.09
CA MET A 273 11.25 -8.54 -20.78
C MET A 273 10.52 -7.20 -20.98
N CYS A 274 10.54 -6.31 -19.98
CA CYS A 274 9.95 -4.98 -20.12
C CYS A 274 10.67 -4.12 -21.17
N GLU A 275 12.01 -4.18 -21.21
CA GLU A 275 12.83 -3.45 -22.19
C GLU A 275 12.59 -3.97 -23.62
N GLU A 276 12.54 -5.28 -23.80
CA GLU A 276 12.22 -5.92 -25.09
C GLU A 276 10.79 -5.64 -25.55
N GLY A 277 9.84 -5.61 -24.61
CA GLY A 277 8.42 -5.32 -24.88
C GLY A 277 8.09 -3.83 -24.95
N ASP A 278 9.07 -2.91 -24.84
CA ASP A 278 8.87 -1.45 -24.77
C ASP A 278 7.86 -1.03 -23.70
N LEU A 279 7.81 -1.75 -22.58
CA LEU A 279 7.01 -1.42 -21.42
C LEU A 279 7.86 -0.66 -20.39
N HIS A 280 7.52 0.59 -20.13
CA HIS A 280 8.28 1.38 -19.15
C HIS A 280 8.09 0.85 -17.74
N TYR A 281 9.15 0.93 -16.93
CA TYR A 281 9.10 0.50 -15.54
C TYR A 281 9.88 1.43 -14.61
N THR A 282 9.52 1.44 -13.35
CA THR A 282 10.29 2.05 -12.25
C THR A 282 10.68 0.97 -11.26
N ILE A 283 11.82 1.17 -10.60
CA ILE A 283 12.33 0.28 -9.54
C ILE A 283 12.37 1.04 -8.22
N ALA A 284 11.88 0.41 -7.15
CA ALA A 284 12.15 0.86 -5.78
C ALA A 284 13.18 -0.08 -5.14
N GLN A 285 14.34 0.43 -4.75
CA GLN A 285 15.42 -0.34 -4.13
C GLN A 285 15.73 0.19 -2.74
N SER A 286 15.71 -0.70 -1.74
CA SER A 286 16.14 -0.38 -0.38
C SER A 286 17.61 -0.69 -0.17
N PHE A 287 18.27 0.12 0.67
CA PHE A 287 19.64 -0.01 1.11
C PHE A 287 19.71 0.13 2.63
N GLY A 288 20.62 -0.57 3.28
CA GLY A 288 20.72 -0.62 4.74
C GLY A 288 19.74 -1.60 5.39
N GLU A 289 19.29 -2.60 4.66
CA GLU A 289 18.44 -3.68 5.18
C GLU A 289 19.25 -4.64 6.07
N VAL A 290 18.57 -5.54 6.77
CA VAL A 290 19.25 -6.54 7.64
C VAL A 290 20.30 -7.32 6.86
N GLY A 291 21.51 -7.41 7.41
CA GLY A 291 22.65 -8.09 6.78
C GLY A 291 23.33 -7.30 5.64
N GLU A 292 22.96 -6.03 5.44
CA GLU A 292 23.62 -5.19 4.43
C GLU A 292 25.10 -4.97 4.75
N THR A 293 25.92 -5.02 3.74
CA THR A 293 27.36 -4.77 3.79
C THR A 293 27.77 -3.76 2.71
N GLU A 294 28.98 -3.23 2.77
CA GLU A 294 29.52 -2.38 1.70
C GLU A 294 29.47 -3.10 0.34
N GLN A 295 29.75 -4.41 0.31
CA GLN A 295 29.73 -5.19 -0.93
C GLN A 295 28.31 -5.33 -1.47
N THR A 296 27.29 -5.62 -0.63
CA THR A 296 25.91 -5.76 -1.10
C THR A 296 25.33 -4.42 -1.57
N VAL A 297 25.72 -3.31 -0.96
CA VAL A 297 25.40 -1.97 -1.46
C VAL A 297 25.98 -1.76 -2.86
N ALA A 298 27.27 -2.09 -3.05
CA ALA A 298 27.93 -1.97 -4.35
C ALA A 298 27.26 -2.85 -5.42
N ASP A 299 26.87 -4.08 -5.07
CA ASP A 299 26.21 -5.03 -5.98
C ASP A 299 24.81 -4.53 -6.39
N LYS A 300 24.01 -4.00 -5.44
CA LYS A 300 22.71 -3.36 -5.72
C LYS A 300 22.87 -2.17 -6.67
N LEU A 301 23.87 -1.32 -6.46
CA LEU A 301 24.15 -0.20 -7.34
C LEU A 301 24.62 -0.65 -8.74
N ALA A 302 25.45 -1.70 -8.81
CA ALA A 302 25.85 -2.30 -10.08
C ALA A 302 24.65 -2.87 -10.85
N PHE A 303 23.74 -3.54 -10.15
CA PHE A 303 22.49 -3.99 -10.73
C PHE A 303 21.66 -2.83 -11.29
N LEU A 304 21.42 -1.77 -10.51
CA LEU A 304 20.67 -0.60 -10.98
C LEU A 304 21.29 0.10 -12.19
N ARG A 305 22.63 0.09 -12.30
CA ARG A 305 23.34 0.62 -13.47
C ARG A 305 23.24 -0.27 -14.71
N SER A 306 22.94 -1.56 -14.52
CA SER A 306 22.86 -2.54 -15.61
C SER A 306 21.49 -2.60 -16.28
N ILE A 307 20.46 -1.99 -15.69
CA ILE A 307 19.09 -1.94 -16.21
C ILE A 307 18.71 -0.52 -16.62
N LYS A 308 17.58 -0.35 -17.31
CA LYS A 308 17.16 0.95 -17.89
C LYS A 308 15.79 1.42 -17.36
N PRO A 309 15.57 1.54 -16.05
CA PRO A 309 14.32 2.02 -15.53
C PRO A 309 14.04 3.46 -15.95
N ALA A 310 12.78 3.82 -16.11
CA ALA A 310 12.37 5.21 -16.27
C ALA A 310 12.77 6.04 -15.04
N MET A 311 12.69 5.43 -13.84
CA MET A 311 13.16 6.00 -12.58
C MET A 311 13.52 4.88 -11.60
N ALA A 312 14.56 5.09 -10.80
CA ALA A 312 14.85 4.26 -9.62
C ALA A 312 14.62 5.09 -8.35
N ASN A 313 13.72 4.62 -7.49
CA ASN A 313 13.46 5.19 -6.18
C ASN A 313 14.31 4.45 -5.15
N LEU A 314 15.26 5.14 -4.56
CA LEU A 314 16.20 4.60 -3.58
C LEU A 314 15.68 4.93 -2.19
N ARG A 315 15.68 3.94 -1.30
CA ARG A 315 15.26 4.10 0.10
C ARG A 315 16.35 3.65 1.03
N ILE A 316 16.45 4.30 2.18
CA ILE A 316 17.36 3.90 3.24
C ILE A 316 16.55 3.18 4.32
N GLY A 317 17.04 1.98 4.68
CA GLY A 317 16.48 1.16 5.75
C GLY A 317 15.22 0.39 5.36
N SER A 318 14.77 -0.40 6.31
CA SER A 318 13.55 -1.19 6.27
C SER A 318 12.55 -0.70 7.32
N PRO A 319 11.29 -0.40 6.95
CA PRO A 319 10.27 -0.10 7.92
C PRO A 319 10.04 -1.29 8.87
N VAL A 320 10.10 -1.05 10.17
CA VAL A 320 9.71 -2.04 11.17
C VAL A 320 8.19 -2.05 11.25
N LEU A 321 7.58 -3.11 10.74
CA LEU A 321 6.12 -3.24 10.72
C LEU A 321 5.65 -4.19 11.83
N PRO A 322 4.50 -3.92 12.49
CA PRO A 322 3.91 -4.83 13.46
C PRO A 322 3.72 -6.24 12.88
N GLY A 323 4.05 -7.28 13.67
CA GLY A 323 3.99 -8.67 13.26
C GLY A 323 5.09 -9.12 12.29
N SER A 324 6.01 -8.24 11.89
CA SER A 324 7.14 -8.64 11.03
C SER A 324 8.29 -9.25 11.83
N PRO A 325 9.12 -10.14 11.21
CA PRO A 325 10.32 -10.68 11.87
C PRO A 325 11.29 -9.59 12.35
N LEU A 326 11.29 -8.42 11.69
CA LEU A 326 12.17 -7.31 12.02
C LEU A 326 11.86 -6.68 13.38
N VAL A 327 10.66 -6.89 13.95
CA VAL A 327 10.31 -6.44 15.30
C VAL A 327 11.25 -7.02 16.36
N ALA A 328 11.56 -8.32 16.25
CA ALA A 328 12.47 -8.96 17.21
C ALA A 328 13.90 -8.37 17.15
N THR A 329 14.38 -8.04 15.95
CA THR A 329 15.67 -7.38 15.75
C THR A 329 15.63 -5.94 16.33
N ALA A 330 14.58 -5.19 16.05
CA ALA A 330 14.43 -3.82 16.53
C ALA A 330 14.38 -3.74 18.08
N ILE A 331 13.71 -4.69 18.74
CA ILE A 331 13.69 -4.79 20.21
C ILE A 331 15.09 -5.17 20.71
N LYS A 332 15.74 -6.17 20.12
CA LYS A 332 17.08 -6.61 20.53
C LYS A 332 18.12 -5.48 20.44
N GLU A 333 18.02 -4.64 19.41
CA GLU A 333 18.93 -3.50 19.22
C GLU A 333 18.49 -2.23 19.98
N GLY A 334 17.37 -2.29 20.68
CA GLY A 334 16.88 -1.16 21.48
C GLY A 334 16.30 0.00 20.68
N LEU A 335 15.89 -0.24 19.44
CA LEU A 335 15.18 0.75 18.60
C LEU A 335 13.76 1.00 19.09
N ILE A 336 13.12 -0.02 19.65
CA ILE A 336 11.81 0.00 20.30
C ILE A 336 11.85 -0.87 21.55
N ALA A 337 11.07 -0.54 22.57
CA ALA A 337 10.94 -1.36 23.77
C ALA A 337 9.99 -2.55 23.53
N ASP A 338 8.92 -2.30 22.83
CA ASP A 338 7.94 -3.32 22.42
C ASP A 338 7.20 -2.88 21.15
N GLU A 339 6.36 -3.76 20.62
CA GLU A 339 5.66 -3.56 19.35
C GLU A 339 4.63 -2.40 19.37
N SER A 340 4.11 -2.04 20.55
CA SER A 340 3.14 -0.95 20.70
C SER A 340 3.73 0.43 20.32
N GLU A 341 5.05 0.58 20.42
CA GLU A 341 5.75 1.81 20.03
C GLU A 341 5.74 2.06 18.52
N LEU A 342 5.42 1.04 17.71
CA LEU A 342 5.35 1.13 16.25
C LEU A 342 4.17 1.98 15.73
N ILE A 343 3.35 2.55 16.60
CA ILE A 343 2.51 3.69 16.21
C ILE A 343 3.34 4.87 15.71
N ARG A 344 4.62 4.93 16.11
CA ARG A 344 5.62 5.83 15.53
C ARG A 344 6.39 5.06 14.45
N PRO A 345 6.48 5.60 13.23
CA PRO A 345 7.26 4.97 12.18
C PRO A 345 8.72 4.77 12.61
N THR A 346 9.14 3.53 12.69
CA THR A 346 10.52 3.14 13.03
C THR A 346 11.13 2.49 11.80
N ILE A 347 12.33 2.92 11.44
CA ILE A 347 13.07 2.39 10.29
C ILE A 347 14.39 1.80 10.80
N TYR A 348 14.58 0.53 10.51
CA TYR A 348 15.82 -0.18 10.79
C TYR A 348 16.85 0.15 9.71
N VAL A 349 18.08 0.39 10.11
CA VAL A 349 19.25 0.48 9.22
C VAL A 349 20.35 -0.37 9.81
N GLU A 350 20.90 -1.28 9.02
CA GLU A 350 21.98 -2.20 9.39
C GLU A 350 23.20 -1.44 9.95
N GLU A 351 23.71 -1.88 11.10
CA GLU A 351 24.81 -1.21 11.82
C GLU A 351 26.06 -1.04 10.94
N ALA A 352 26.40 -2.05 10.15
CA ALA A 352 27.58 -2.06 9.30
C ALA A 352 27.60 -0.93 8.25
N VAL A 353 26.45 -0.36 7.90
CA VAL A 353 26.34 0.68 6.87
C VAL A 353 25.74 1.99 7.41
N ARG A 354 25.16 2.00 8.59
CA ARG A 354 24.35 3.09 9.16
C ARG A 354 25.04 4.45 9.14
N ASP A 355 26.31 4.49 9.47
CA ASP A 355 27.05 5.76 9.64
C ASP A 355 27.38 6.46 8.32
N TRP A 356 27.38 5.75 7.21
CA TRP A 356 27.85 6.30 5.93
C TRP A 356 26.83 6.20 4.80
N ILE A 357 25.83 5.32 4.90
CA ILE A 357 24.95 4.98 3.77
C ILE A 357 24.16 6.18 3.25
N VAL A 358 23.71 7.08 4.11
CA VAL A 358 22.90 8.25 3.71
C VAL A 358 23.68 9.18 2.80
N ASP A 359 24.89 9.57 3.21
CA ASP A 359 25.71 10.51 2.44
C ASP A 359 26.23 9.86 1.17
N TYR A 360 26.62 8.60 1.24
CA TYR A 360 27.02 7.83 0.06
C TYR A 360 25.89 7.73 -0.97
N MET A 361 24.65 7.44 -0.53
CA MET A 361 23.51 7.34 -1.43
C MET A 361 23.07 8.68 -2.01
N LYS A 362 23.23 9.80 -1.28
CA LYS A 362 23.03 11.15 -1.83
C LYS A 362 24.01 11.44 -2.98
N GLU A 363 25.29 11.09 -2.79
CA GLU A 363 26.31 11.26 -3.83
C GLU A 363 26.02 10.40 -5.06
N GLU A 364 25.62 9.14 -4.86
CA GLU A 364 25.30 8.22 -5.96
C GLU A 364 24.04 8.66 -6.72
N ALA A 365 22.99 9.08 -6.00
CA ALA A 365 21.77 9.61 -6.63
C ALA A 365 22.05 10.87 -7.45
N ALA A 366 22.91 11.77 -6.96
CA ALA A 366 23.29 13.00 -7.67
C ALA A 366 24.01 12.73 -9.02
N LYS A 367 24.64 11.59 -9.18
CA LYS A 367 25.32 11.19 -10.43
C LYS A 367 24.35 10.69 -11.52
N ASN A 368 23.11 10.36 -11.16
CA ASN A 368 22.13 9.82 -12.10
C ASN A 368 20.78 10.56 -11.97
N PRO A 369 20.37 11.36 -12.97
CA PRO A 369 19.15 12.15 -12.90
C PRO A 369 17.85 11.33 -12.85
N ARG A 370 17.93 10.02 -13.11
CA ARG A 370 16.77 9.08 -12.97
C ARG A 370 16.73 8.38 -11.62
N TRP A 371 17.66 8.67 -10.72
CA TRP A 371 17.66 8.12 -9.38
C TRP A 371 17.14 9.14 -8.38
N ASN A 372 16.13 8.75 -7.63
CA ASN A 372 15.48 9.59 -6.64
C ASN A 372 15.67 8.96 -5.25
N LEU A 373 16.33 9.65 -4.35
CA LEU A 373 16.53 9.24 -2.96
C LEU A 373 15.37 9.78 -2.12
N LEU A 374 14.62 8.86 -1.48
CA LEU A 374 13.39 9.13 -0.72
C LEU A 374 13.63 9.17 0.79
#